data_49c94ee79150a136f18832f471b96347
#
_entry.id   49c94ee79150a136f18832f471b96347
#
_cell.length_a   1.000
_cell.length_b   1.000
_cell.length_c   1.000
_cell.angle_alpha   90.00
_cell.angle_beta   90.00
_cell.angle_gamma   90.00
#
_symmetry.space_group_name_H-M   'P 1'
#
loop_
_entity.id
_entity.type
_entity.pdbx_description
1 polymer ?
#
loop_
_entity_poly.entity_id
_entity_poly.type
_entity_poly.pdbx_seq_one_letter_code
_entity_poly.pdbx_strand_id
1 'polypeptide(L)'
;MNDPIKSAKNVLVTGGAGYIGAHACKALAKAGYTPVTYDNLVYGHPEAVKWGPLEKGDIGDRKQLEMVMQKYKPAAVMHFAAYAYVGESVKNPAKYYRNNAAGTLSLLESMRNCKIDKIIFSSTSATYGTPEQIPIQELSLIHI
;
A
#
# COMPACT_ATOMS: atom_id res chain seq x y z
N MET A 1 -20.98 -17.38 23.93
CA MET A 1 -21.23 -16.62 22.69
C MET A 1 -19.93 -16.58 21.91
N ASN A 2 -19.83 -17.36 20.82
CA ASN A 2 -18.63 -17.38 20.01
C ASN A 2 -18.63 -16.13 19.13
N ASP A 3 -17.65 -15.25 19.36
CA ASP A 3 -17.41 -14.09 18.53
C ASP A 3 -17.00 -14.55 17.10
N PRO A 4 -17.77 -14.23 16.03
CA PRO A 4 -17.51 -14.73 14.67
C PRO A 4 -16.30 -14.06 13.99
N ILE A 5 -15.44 -13.35 14.72
CA ILE A 5 -14.36 -12.51 14.18
C ILE A 5 -12.96 -13.16 14.31
N LYS A 6 -12.83 -14.45 14.55
CA LYS A 6 -11.53 -15.12 14.73
C LYS A 6 -11.03 -15.97 13.57
N SER A 7 -11.44 -15.76 12.32
CA SER A 7 -10.56 -16.16 11.22
C SER A 7 -9.64 -14.97 10.90
N ALA A 8 -8.33 -15.15 11.06
CA ALA A 8 -7.35 -14.12 10.73
C ALA A 8 -7.61 -13.59 9.32
N LYS A 9 -8.11 -12.35 9.21
CA LYS A 9 -8.42 -11.76 7.90
C LYS A 9 -7.12 -11.31 7.26
N ASN A 10 -6.88 -11.77 6.05
CA ASN A 10 -5.74 -11.30 5.27
C ASN A 10 -5.93 -9.83 4.88
N VAL A 11 -4.85 -9.05 4.95
CA VAL A 11 -4.76 -7.68 4.44
C VAL A 11 -3.60 -7.64 3.45
N LEU A 12 -3.85 -7.27 2.21
CA LEU A 12 -2.80 -7.09 1.22
C LEU A 12 -2.10 -5.75 1.47
N VAL A 13 -0.79 -5.77 1.64
CA VAL A 13 0.03 -4.58 1.92
C VAL A 13 1.00 -4.38 0.75
N THR A 14 0.66 -3.51 -0.19
CA THR A 14 1.56 -3.16 -1.29
C THR A 14 2.64 -2.19 -0.79
N GLY A 15 3.89 -2.43 -1.16
CA GLY A 15 5.02 -1.71 -0.57
C GLY A 15 5.35 -2.16 0.86
N GLY A 16 4.90 -3.38 1.24
CA GLY A 16 5.05 -3.91 2.59
C GLY A 16 6.48 -4.26 3.01
N ALA A 17 7.42 -4.30 2.07
CA ALA A 17 8.84 -4.46 2.34
C ALA A 17 9.58 -3.13 2.53
N GLY A 18 8.91 -1.99 2.34
CA GLY A 18 9.41 -0.66 2.64
C GLY A 18 9.29 -0.31 4.12
N TYR A 19 9.85 0.85 4.53
CA TYR A 19 9.87 1.28 5.93
C TYR A 19 8.46 1.39 6.54
N ILE A 20 7.58 2.17 5.93
CA ILE A 20 6.22 2.40 6.46
C ILE A 20 5.38 1.11 6.35
N GLY A 21 5.44 0.43 5.19
CA GLY A 21 4.69 -0.79 4.96
C GLY A 21 5.05 -1.93 5.94
N ALA A 22 6.33 -2.11 6.26
CA ALA A 22 6.77 -3.11 7.23
C ALA A 22 6.25 -2.82 8.65
N HIS A 23 6.20 -1.53 9.05
CA HIS A 23 5.60 -1.13 10.32
C HIS A 23 4.09 -1.34 10.35
N ALA A 24 3.40 -1.08 9.24
CA ALA A 24 1.98 -1.39 9.10
C ALA A 24 1.72 -2.90 9.18
N CYS A 25 2.54 -3.74 8.53
CA CYS A 25 2.48 -5.20 8.65
C CYS A 25 2.64 -5.66 10.10
N LYS A 26 3.59 -5.06 10.84
CA LYS A 26 3.78 -5.34 12.27
C LYS A 26 2.54 -4.99 13.10
N ALA A 27 1.94 -3.83 12.84
CA ALA A 27 0.74 -3.39 13.55
C ALA A 27 -0.46 -4.30 13.25
N LEU A 28 -0.66 -4.66 11.98
CA LEU A 28 -1.70 -5.60 11.55
C LEU A 28 -1.57 -6.96 12.24
N ALA A 29 -0.36 -7.54 12.27
CA ALA A 29 -0.11 -8.81 12.93
C ALA A 29 -0.40 -8.75 14.43
N LYS A 30 -0.02 -7.66 15.11
CA LYS A 30 -0.37 -7.44 16.52
C LYS A 30 -1.86 -7.31 16.77
N ALA A 31 -2.61 -6.80 15.79
CA ALA A 31 -4.07 -6.67 15.83
C ALA A 31 -4.80 -7.96 15.41
N GLY A 32 -4.08 -9.06 15.13
CA GLY A 32 -4.67 -10.36 14.78
C GLY A 32 -5.02 -10.51 13.29
N TYR A 33 -4.52 -9.64 12.41
CA TYR A 33 -4.62 -9.80 10.96
C TYR A 33 -3.40 -10.53 10.41
N THR A 34 -3.53 -11.11 9.22
CA THR A 34 -2.41 -11.67 8.46
C THR A 34 -2.03 -10.69 7.34
N PRO A 35 -0.96 -9.90 7.48
CA PRO A 35 -0.50 -9.04 6.40
C PRO A 35 0.13 -9.90 5.30
N VAL A 36 -0.30 -9.69 4.06
CA VAL A 36 0.32 -10.27 2.86
C VAL A 36 1.11 -9.16 2.18
N THR A 37 2.41 -9.22 2.28
CA THR A 37 3.29 -8.21 1.65
C THR A 37 3.35 -8.45 0.15
N TYR A 38 3.06 -7.41 -0.65
CA TYR A 38 3.26 -7.40 -2.09
C TYR A 38 4.23 -6.27 -2.45
N ASP A 39 5.41 -6.62 -2.98
CA ASP A 39 6.49 -5.66 -3.19
C ASP A 39 7.37 -6.09 -4.36
N ASN A 40 7.81 -5.16 -5.20
CA ASN A 40 8.74 -5.47 -6.30
C ASN A 40 10.20 -5.51 -5.85
N LEU A 41 10.49 -5.10 -4.62
CA LEU A 41 11.80 -5.07 -3.97
C LEU A 41 12.82 -4.14 -4.66
N VAL A 42 12.34 -3.13 -5.41
CA VAL A 42 13.24 -2.12 -6.00
C VAL A 42 13.87 -1.24 -4.91
N TYR A 43 13.07 -0.88 -3.90
CA TYR A 43 13.50 -0.15 -2.70
C TYR A 43 13.14 -0.87 -1.41
N GLY A 44 12.31 -1.92 -1.50
CA GLY A 44 11.94 -2.75 -0.38
C GLY A 44 13.02 -3.77 -0.01
N HIS A 45 13.04 -4.17 1.25
CA HIS A 45 14.00 -5.11 1.82
C HIS A 45 13.30 -6.39 2.25
N PRO A 46 13.61 -7.56 1.66
CA PRO A 46 12.99 -8.84 2.07
C PRO A 46 13.11 -9.11 3.58
N GLU A 47 14.21 -8.67 4.19
CA GLU A 47 14.50 -8.85 5.62
C GLU A 47 13.50 -8.08 6.53
N ALA A 48 12.82 -7.08 5.99
CA ALA A 48 11.77 -6.34 6.69
C ALA A 48 10.45 -7.11 6.76
N VAL A 49 10.26 -8.13 5.91
CA VAL A 49 9.03 -8.94 5.86
C VAL A 49 9.08 -10.05 6.90
N LYS A 50 8.53 -9.78 8.08
CA LYS A 50 8.61 -10.69 9.25
C LYS A 50 7.22 -11.13 9.75
N TRP A 51 6.14 -10.56 9.22
CA TRP A 51 4.82 -10.64 9.85
C TRP A 51 3.79 -11.41 9.03
N GLY A 52 4.17 -11.89 7.86
CA GLY A 52 3.32 -12.65 6.95
C GLY A 52 4.06 -13.00 5.67
N PRO A 53 3.39 -13.61 4.68
CA PRO A 53 4.01 -14.01 3.43
C PRO A 53 4.45 -12.80 2.59
N LEU A 54 5.53 -13.00 1.82
CA LEU A 54 5.99 -12.09 0.78
C LEU A 54 5.61 -12.64 -0.60
N GLU A 55 4.87 -11.85 -1.35
CA GLU A 55 4.62 -12.05 -2.78
C GLU A 55 5.41 -10.99 -3.55
N LYS A 56 6.45 -11.40 -4.26
CA LYS A 56 7.26 -10.49 -5.06
C LYS A 56 6.54 -10.17 -6.36
N GLY A 57 6.23 -8.89 -6.60
CA GLY A 57 5.56 -8.45 -7.82
C GLY A 57 5.45 -6.94 -7.92
N ASP A 58 5.15 -6.48 -9.12
CA ASP A 58 4.96 -5.07 -9.44
C ASP A 58 3.47 -4.71 -9.47
N ILE A 59 3.10 -3.54 -8.93
CA ILE A 59 1.70 -3.08 -8.94
C ILE A 59 1.17 -2.78 -10.36
N GLY A 60 2.04 -2.63 -11.34
CA GLY A 60 1.68 -2.55 -12.75
C GLY A 60 1.32 -3.91 -13.37
N ASP A 61 1.73 -5.03 -12.77
CA ASP A 61 1.36 -6.38 -13.23
C ASP A 61 0.01 -6.80 -12.68
N ARG A 62 -1.04 -6.43 -13.40
CA ARG A 62 -2.42 -6.70 -13.02
C ARG A 62 -2.73 -8.19 -12.91
N LYS A 63 -2.17 -9.02 -13.79
CA LYS A 63 -2.42 -10.47 -13.74
C LYS A 63 -1.86 -11.07 -12.46
N GLN A 64 -0.65 -10.69 -12.08
CA GLN A 64 -0.03 -11.15 -10.84
C GLN A 64 -0.76 -10.62 -9.60
N LEU A 65 -1.19 -9.34 -9.61
CA LEU A 65 -2.02 -8.78 -8.53
C LEU A 65 -3.31 -9.58 -8.33
N GLU A 66 -4.04 -9.86 -9.41
CA GLU A 66 -5.29 -10.61 -9.36
C GLU A 66 -5.06 -12.05 -8.86
N MET A 67 -3.98 -12.73 -9.30
CA MET A 67 -3.62 -14.06 -8.77
C MET A 67 -3.36 -14.02 -7.26
N VAL A 68 -2.63 -13.04 -6.77
CA VAL A 68 -2.35 -12.87 -5.34
C VAL A 68 -3.63 -12.58 -4.56
N MET A 69 -4.49 -11.69 -5.07
CA MET A 69 -5.78 -11.37 -4.46
C MET A 69 -6.71 -12.60 -4.41
N GLN A 70 -6.75 -13.40 -5.47
CA GLN A 70 -7.54 -14.65 -5.51
C GLN A 70 -6.99 -15.70 -4.53
N LYS A 71 -5.66 -15.82 -4.43
CA LYS A 71 -4.98 -16.75 -3.53
C LYS A 71 -5.26 -16.43 -2.05
N TYR A 72 -5.11 -15.17 -1.67
CA TYR A 72 -5.20 -14.77 -0.26
C TYR A 72 -6.56 -14.23 0.15
N LYS A 73 -7.41 -13.83 -0.79
CA LYS A 73 -8.76 -13.26 -0.55
C LYS A 73 -8.74 -12.19 0.53
N PRO A 74 -7.94 -11.13 0.38
CA PRO A 74 -7.77 -10.14 1.42
C PRO A 74 -9.08 -9.37 1.66
N ALA A 75 -9.34 -9.06 2.92
CA ALA A 75 -10.50 -8.26 3.33
C ALA A 75 -10.33 -6.76 3.02
N ALA A 76 -9.09 -6.33 2.84
CA ALA A 76 -8.73 -4.95 2.52
C ALA A 76 -7.34 -4.88 1.90
N VAL A 77 -7.03 -3.75 1.29
CA VAL A 77 -5.70 -3.39 0.79
C VAL A 77 -5.17 -2.18 1.56
N MET A 78 -3.90 -2.21 1.97
CA MET A 78 -3.15 -1.03 2.41
C MET A 78 -2.08 -0.73 1.37
N HIS A 79 -2.13 0.47 0.79
CA HIS A 79 -1.30 0.84 -0.34
C HIS A 79 -0.19 1.81 0.07
N PHE A 80 1.05 1.30 0.13
CA PHE A 80 2.27 2.06 0.40
C PHE A 80 3.28 2.00 -0.75
N ALA A 81 2.98 1.26 -1.83
CA ALA A 81 3.89 1.10 -2.96
C ALA A 81 3.93 2.38 -3.79
N ALA A 82 4.94 3.19 -3.58
CA ALA A 82 5.18 4.40 -4.34
C ALA A 82 6.68 4.70 -4.43
N TYR A 83 7.11 5.35 -5.49
CA TYR A 83 8.42 6.01 -5.54
C TYR A 83 8.29 7.41 -4.93
N ALA A 84 9.20 7.76 -4.01
CA ALA A 84 9.10 8.97 -3.20
C ALA A 84 10.36 9.85 -3.22
N TYR A 85 11.34 9.56 -4.09
CA TYR A 85 12.56 10.36 -4.20
C TYR A 85 12.33 11.58 -5.09
N VAL A 86 12.13 12.77 -4.48
CA VAL A 86 11.81 14.02 -5.18
C VAL A 86 12.86 14.36 -6.23
N GLY A 87 14.17 14.29 -5.91
CA GLY A 87 15.22 14.58 -6.87
C GLY A 87 15.25 13.67 -8.10
N GLU A 88 14.86 12.39 -7.93
CA GLU A 88 14.72 11.46 -9.05
C GLU A 88 13.45 11.75 -9.87
N SER A 89 12.36 12.14 -9.22
CA SER A 89 11.08 12.42 -9.90
C SER A 89 11.18 13.58 -10.88
N VAL A 90 12.01 14.59 -10.55
CA VAL A 90 12.29 15.72 -11.44
C VAL A 90 13.10 15.29 -12.66
N LYS A 91 14.06 14.37 -12.48
CA LYS A 91 14.91 13.87 -13.59
C LYS A 91 14.21 12.84 -14.45
N ASN A 92 13.35 12.03 -13.86
CA ASN A 92 12.63 10.96 -14.56
C ASN A 92 11.14 10.91 -14.16
N PRO A 93 10.34 11.92 -14.52
CA PRO A 93 8.94 11.99 -14.14
C PRO A 93 8.11 10.81 -14.68
N ALA A 94 8.44 10.32 -15.88
CA ALA A 94 7.71 9.20 -16.49
C ALA A 94 7.76 7.92 -15.63
N LYS A 95 8.88 7.65 -14.96
CA LYS A 95 9.03 6.53 -14.03
C LYS A 95 8.01 6.66 -12.88
N TYR A 96 7.88 7.85 -12.32
CA TYR A 96 6.98 8.14 -11.20
C TYR A 96 5.51 8.09 -11.61
N TYR A 97 5.14 8.65 -12.74
CA TYR A 97 3.77 8.56 -13.25
C TYR A 97 3.36 7.12 -13.56
N ARG A 98 4.24 6.33 -14.16
CA ARG A 98 3.95 4.90 -14.42
C ARG A 98 3.74 4.13 -13.13
N ASN A 99 4.62 4.30 -12.15
CA ASN A 99 4.50 3.57 -10.89
C ASN A 99 3.36 4.12 -10.03
N ASN A 100 3.38 5.42 -9.70
CA ASN A 100 2.49 5.97 -8.69
C ASN A 100 1.08 6.20 -9.21
N ALA A 101 0.90 6.60 -10.47
CA ALA A 101 -0.43 6.83 -11.04
C ALA A 101 -0.96 5.59 -11.77
N ALA A 102 -0.28 5.13 -12.80
CA ALA A 102 -0.76 3.99 -13.60
C ALA A 102 -0.74 2.67 -12.79
N GLY A 103 0.28 2.45 -11.93
CA GLY A 103 0.32 1.29 -11.02
C GLY A 103 -0.81 1.31 -10.01
N THR A 104 -1.15 2.46 -9.43
CA THR A 104 -2.31 2.59 -8.53
C THR A 104 -3.62 2.31 -9.27
N LEU A 105 -3.78 2.80 -10.50
CA LEU A 105 -4.94 2.46 -11.33
C LEU A 105 -5.04 0.95 -11.56
N SER A 106 -3.93 0.29 -11.91
CA SER A 106 -3.86 -1.18 -12.05
C SER A 106 -4.30 -1.90 -10.78
N LEU A 107 -3.84 -1.44 -9.61
CA LEU A 107 -4.26 -1.98 -8.31
C LEU A 107 -5.77 -1.84 -8.10
N LEU A 108 -6.34 -0.66 -8.32
CA LEU A 108 -7.77 -0.41 -8.14
C LEU A 108 -8.64 -1.25 -9.09
N GLU A 109 -8.21 -1.43 -10.33
CA GLU A 109 -8.89 -2.30 -11.29
C GLU A 109 -8.84 -3.77 -10.88
N SER A 110 -7.68 -4.23 -10.37
CA SER A 110 -7.51 -5.59 -9.84
C SER A 110 -8.41 -5.82 -8.61
N MET A 111 -8.47 -4.86 -7.70
CA MET A 111 -9.37 -4.89 -6.54
C MET A 111 -10.84 -5.01 -6.97
N ARG A 112 -11.25 -4.19 -7.95
CA ARG A 112 -12.62 -4.24 -8.49
C ARG A 112 -12.93 -5.61 -9.07
N ASN A 113 -12.03 -6.18 -9.88
CA ASN A 113 -12.21 -7.50 -10.49
C ASN A 113 -12.27 -8.62 -9.44
N CYS A 114 -11.50 -8.49 -8.37
CA CYS A 114 -11.49 -9.44 -7.24
C CYS A 114 -12.56 -9.14 -6.17
N LYS A 115 -13.42 -8.14 -6.37
CA LYS A 115 -14.49 -7.72 -5.45
C LYS A 115 -13.97 -7.33 -4.06
N ILE A 116 -12.81 -6.67 -4.01
CA ILE A 116 -12.24 -6.09 -2.80
C ILE A 116 -12.59 -4.60 -2.81
N ASP A 117 -13.35 -4.13 -1.84
CA ASP A 117 -13.95 -2.79 -1.79
C ASP A 117 -13.29 -1.85 -0.77
N LYS A 118 -12.33 -2.34 0.00
CA LYS A 118 -11.70 -1.57 1.08
C LYS A 118 -10.23 -1.30 0.78
N ILE A 119 -9.88 -0.02 0.73
CA ILE A 119 -8.50 0.42 0.57
C ILE A 119 -8.16 1.50 1.58
N ILE A 120 -6.95 1.42 2.14
CA ILE A 120 -6.30 2.50 2.86
C ILE A 120 -5.13 2.95 2.00
N PHE A 121 -5.14 4.20 1.57
CA PHE A 121 -4.14 4.80 0.71
C PHE A 121 -3.22 5.71 1.52
N SER A 122 -1.92 5.42 1.52
CA SER A 122 -0.93 6.31 2.10
C SER A 122 -0.67 7.48 1.14
N SER A 123 -1.28 8.61 1.47
CA SER A 123 -1.12 9.84 0.68
C SER A 123 0.23 10.51 0.97
N THR A 124 0.36 11.78 0.73
CA THR A 124 1.60 12.56 0.84
C THR A 124 1.38 13.84 1.64
N SER A 125 2.41 14.28 2.37
CA SER A 125 2.40 15.59 3.03
C SER A 125 2.28 16.76 2.03
N ALA A 126 2.66 16.55 0.77
CA ALA A 126 2.50 17.55 -0.28
C ALA A 126 1.04 17.94 -0.54
N THR A 127 0.06 17.12 -0.10
CA THR A 127 -1.38 17.45 -0.12
C THR A 127 -1.68 18.74 0.63
N TYR A 128 -0.91 19.07 1.68
CA TYR A 128 -1.12 20.28 2.48
C TYR A 128 -0.51 21.54 1.84
N GLY A 129 0.28 21.41 0.76
CA GLY A 129 0.93 22.55 0.11
C GLY A 129 1.96 23.25 1.01
N THR A 130 2.11 24.56 0.82
CA THR A 130 2.97 25.40 1.68
C THR A 130 2.17 25.85 2.91
N PRO A 131 2.54 25.41 4.13
CA PRO A 131 1.75 25.73 5.32
C PRO A 131 1.89 27.21 5.72
N GLU A 132 0.78 27.82 6.13
CA GLU A 132 0.79 29.16 6.74
C GLU A 132 1.17 29.12 8.22
N GLN A 133 0.91 27.98 8.89
CA GLN A 133 1.22 27.76 10.30
C GLN A 133 1.92 26.42 10.53
N ILE A 134 2.82 26.37 11.50
CA ILE A 134 3.53 25.17 11.94
C ILE A 134 3.30 25.01 13.46
N PRO A 135 2.85 23.82 13.93
CA PRO A 135 2.59 22.59 13.20
C PRO A 135 1.35 22.67 12.28
N ILE A 136 1.40 21.96 11.16
CA ILE A 136 0.30 21.91 10.19
C ILE A 136 -0.89 21.19 10.83
N GLN A 137 -2.07 21.80 10.77
CA GLN A 137 -3.32 21.17 11.22
C GLN A 137 -3.89 20.26 10.12
N GLU A 138 -4.58 19.17 10.50
CA GLU A 138 -5.18 18.21 9.54
C GLU A 138 -6.15 18.86 8.55
N LEU A 139 -6.83 19.94 8.95
CA LEU A 139 -7.77 20.68 8.10
C LEU A 139 -7.11 21.80 7.30
N SER A 140 -5.80 21.98 7.39
CA SER A 140 -5.09 23.03 6.66
C SER A 140 -5.06 22.71 5.16
N LEU A 141 -5.54 23.62 4.33
CA LEU A 141 -5.46 23.61 2.86
C LEU A 141 -6.19 22.47 2.13
N ILE A 142 -6.88 21.57 2.81
CA ILE A 142 -7.67 20.53 2.15
C ILE A 142 -9.05 21.04 1.67
N HIS A 143 -9.37 22.27 1.94
CA HIS A 143 -10.62 22.92 1.54
C HIS A 143 -10.36 24.09 0.58
N ILE A 144 -9.63 23.81 -0.49
CA ILE A 144 -9.46 24.76 -1.57
C ILE A 144 -10.70 24.75 -2.48
#